data_abf7e9137d229c403c981e7473fe2c53
#
_entry.id   abf7e9137d229c403c981e7473fe2c53
#
_cell.length_a   1.000
_cell.length_b   1.000
_cell.length_c   1.000
_cell.angle_alpha   90.00
_cell.angle_beta   90.00
_cell.angle_gamma   90.00
#
_symmetry.space_group_name_H-M   'P 1'
#
loop_
_entity.id
_entity.type
_entity.pdbx_description
1 polymer ?
#
loop_
_entity_poly.entity_id
_entity_poly.type
_entity_poly.pdbx_seq_one_letter_code
_entity_poly.pdbx_strand_id
1 'polypeptide(L)'
;MKLRLAIVRQRYNAYGGAERFIERSLPALERAGAEVTLIARQAEGWGARRVLRVDPFHIGKVWRDWSFARAARAAWRREGFDVVQSHERIPGCDVYRAGDGVHRRWLELRARVAGMVERLGLVLNPYHRYVCAAERQLFEHPRLRAVICNSRMVADEIRRAFRIDAGKLHVVYSGVDLTHFHPRLRTELRGAARAELGCQPRDTLFLFVGSGFSRKGLGAAIEALKVANHRSYWLVVVGKDREAAHYAAQAAAVGDRVRFLGGRDDVRPLYAAADCLILPSRYDPFPNTVLEAFAMGLPAIVSTHAGAAEIIVPGVNGWVCEPDDVPGIASLMHEADRAVRTGDMPQAARATAERYGMDAMAGKLATLYERLAREAA
;
A
#
# COMPACT_ATOMS: atom_id res chain seq x y z
N MET A 1 14.37 -16.47 27.03
CA MET A 1 14.81 -17.01 25.70
C MET A 1 14.60 -15.93 24.66
N LYS A 2 15.55 -15.71 23.73
CA LYS A 2 15.33 -14.77 22.62
C LYS A 2 14.38 -15.41 21.61
N LEU A 3 13.32 -14.71 21.21
CA LEU A 3 12.37 -15.16 20.19
C LEU A 3 13.07 -15.27 18.83
N ARG A 4 13.15 -16.46 18.26
CA ARG A 4 13.72 -16.70 16.92
C ARG A 4 12.62 -16.52 15.86
N LEU A 5 12.60 -15.34 15.20
CA LEU A 5 11.59 -14.97 14.21
C LEU A 5 12.13 -15.10 12.79
N ALA A 6 11.45 -15.88 11.94
CA ALA A 6 11.69 -15.85 10.51
C ALA A 6 10.72 -14.91 9.80
N ILE A 7 11.22 -14.00 8.97
CA ILE A 7 10.43 -13.22 8.02
C ILE A 7 10.66 -13.79 6.62
N VAL A 8 9.58 -14.16 5.94
CA VAL A 8 9.63 -14.76 4.59
C VAL A 8 9.16 -13.73 3.57
N ARG A 9 10.07 -13.34 2.66
CA ARG A 9 9.80 -12.45 1.55
C ARG A 9 10.59 -12.88 0.32
N GLN A 10 9.94 -13.10 -0.82
CA GLN A 10 10.58 -13.63 -2.03
C GLN A 10 11.68 -12.69 -2.54
N ARG A 11 11.40 -11.40 -2.62
CA ARG A 11 12.35 -10.35 -2.98
C ARG A 11 12.24 -9.22 -1.98
N TYR A 12 13.32 -8.94 -1.31
CA TYR A 12 13.44 -7.78 -0.43
C TYR A 12 14.26 -6.69 -1.12
N ASN A 13 13.67 -5.52 -1.28
CA ASN A 13 14.33 -4.30 -1.76
C ASN A 13 13.84 -3.11 -0.94
N ALA A 14 14.66 -2.08 -0.74
CA ALA A 14 14.36 -0.96 0.15
C ALA A 14 13.19 -0.06 -0.29
N TYR A 15 12.58 -0.29 -1.46
CA TYR A 15 11.62 0.64 -2.08
C TYR A 15 10.16 0.16 -2.06
N GLY A 16 9.89 -1.07 -1.69
CA GLY A 16 8.53 -1.64 -1.69
C GLY A 16 7.72 -1.29 -0.44
N GLY A 17 6.39 -1.27 -0.54
CA GLY A 17 5.50 -1.01 0.61
C GLY A 17 5.56 -2.10 1.69
N ALA A 18 5.73 -3.36 1.29
CA ALA A 18 5.92 -4.48 2.22
C ALA A 18 7.28 -4.44 2.91
N GLU A 19 8.32 -4.08 2.17
CA GLU A 19 9.67 -3.94 2.66
C GLU A 19 9.80 -2.78 3.64
N ARG A 20 9.19 -1.62 3.35
CA ARG A 20 9.09 -0.50 4.30
C ARG A 20 8.37 -0.89 5.59
N PHE A 21 7.34 -1.72 5.52
CA PHE A 21 6.69 -2.23 6.72
C PHE A 21 7.64 -3.10 7.54
N ILE A 22 8.38 -4.03 6.91
CA ILE A 22 9.37 -4.86 7.58
C ILE A 22 10.44 -3.98 8.24
N GLU A 23 11.06 -3.09 7.47
CA GLU A 23 12.12 -2.20 7.94
C GLU A 23 11.68 -1.37 9.16
N ARG A 24 10.48 -0.79 9.09
CA ARG A 24 9.89 -0.01 10.19
C ARG A 24 9.55 -0.85 11.42
N SER A 25 9.28 -2.15 11.26
CA SER A 25 8.96 -3.06 12.37
C SER A 25 10.18 -3.65 13.05
N LEU A 26 11.32 -3.77 12.35
CA LEU A 26 12.53 -4.42 12.85
C LEU A 26 13.04 -3.85 14.18
N PRO A 27 13.19 -2.51 14.37
CA PRO A 27 13.70 -1.97 15.63
C PRO A 27 12.80 -2.30 16.83
N ALA A 28 11.50 -2.40 16.62
CA ALA A 28 10.55 -2.77 17.67
C ALA A 28 10.64 -4.25 18.03
N LEU A 29 10.78 -5.11 17.02
CA LEU A 29 10.94 -6.55 17.22
C LEU A 29 12.26 -6.87 17.94
N GLU A 30 13.34 -6.20 17.57
CA GLU A 30 14.66 -6.35 18.20
C GLU A 30 14.66 -5.85 19.65
N ARG A 31 13.98 -4.72 19.95
CA ARG A 31 13.77 -4.23 21.32
C ARG A 31 12.94 -5.20 22.17
N ALA A 32 11.99 -5.89 21.56
CA ALA A 32 11.22 -6.94 22.21
C ALA A 32 12.00 -8.27 22.34
N GLY A 33 13.30 -8.29 22.02
CA GLY A 33 14.18 -9.44 22.17
C GLY A 33 14.10 -10.47 21.03
N ALA A 34 13.50 -10.12 19.89
CA ALA A 34 13.47 -11.03 18.74
C ALA A 34 14.80 -11.05 17.97
N GLU A 35 15.28 -12.25 17.65
CA GLU A 35 16.34 -12.47 16.67
C GLU A 35 15.69 -12.73 15.30
N VAL A 36 15.81 -11.74 14.40
CA VAL A 36 15.11 -11.75 13.12
C VAL A 36 16.01 -12.33 12.02
N THR A 37 15.53 -13.34 11.31
CA THR A 37 16.16 -13.93 10.12
C THR A 37 15.27 -13.74 8.90
N LEU A 38 15.81 -13.24 7.80
CA LEU A 38 15.10 -13.16 6.52
C LEU A 38 15.26 -14.46 5.72
N ILE A 39 14.16 -15.00 5.20
CA ILE A 39 14.16 -16.10 4.21
C ILE A 39 13.75 -15.49 2.86
N ALA A 40 14.67 -15.43 1.90
CA ALA A 40 14.43 -14.75 0.63
C ALA A 40 15.24 -15.35 -0.53
N ARG A 41 14.78 -15.10 -1.77
CA ARG A 41 15.61 -15.25 -2.98
C ARG A 41 16.65 -14.17 -3.09
N GLN A 42 16.21 -12.92 -2.90
CA GLN A 42 17.03 -11.72 -3.02
C GLN A 42 16.79 -10.84 -1.79
N ALA A 43 17.86 -10.31 -1.23
CA ALA A 43 17.86 -9.55 0.03
C ALA A 43 18.75 -8.31 -0.09
N GLU A 44 18.37 -7.39 -0.98
CA GLU A 44 19.11 -6.13 -1.18
C GLU A 44 18.74 -5.14 -0.05
N GLY A 45 19.76 -4.62 0.65
CA GLY A 45 19.54 -3.63 1.71
C GLY A 45 19.11 -4.20 3.07
N TRP A 46 19.19 -5.52 3.29
CA TRP A 46 18.83 -6.15 4.60
C TRP A 46 19.83 -5.83 5.73
N GLY A 47 20.99 -5.30 5.40
CA GLY A 47 22.06 -5.01 6.38
C GLY A 47 22.80 -6.26 6.84
N ALA A 48 23.37 -6.20 8.04
CA ALA A 48 24.20 -7.28 8.61
C ALA A 48 23.40 -8.42 9.26
N ARG A 49 22.05 -8.39 9.20
CA ARG A 49 21.20 -9.42 9.79
C ARG A 49 21.26 -10.72 9.02
N ARG A 50 20.97 -11.82 9.71
CA ARG A 50 20.97 -13.17 9.10
C ARG A 50 19.99 -13.26 7.94
N VAL A 51 20.47 -13.84 6.82
CA VAL A 51 19.67 -14.16 5.63
C VAL A 51 19.83 -15.65 5.31
N LEU A 52 18.71 -16.33 5.15
CA LEU A 52 18.67 -17.67 4.55
C LEU A 52 18.25 -17.52 3.09
N ARG A 53 19.21 -17.61 2.19
CA ARG A 53 18.94 -17.56 0.74
C ARG A 53 18.29 -18.85 0.30
N VAL A 54 17.17 -18.73 -0.39
CA VAL A 54 16.35 -19.82 -0.92
C VAL A 54 15.96 -19.47 -2.34
N ASP A 55 16.71 -19.96 -3.31
CA ASP A 55 16.50 -19.65 -4.74
C ASP A 55 16.44 -20.91 -5.60
N PRO A 56 15.36 -21.72 -5.49
CA PRO A 56 15.17 -22.88 -6.35
C PRO A 56 14.94 -22.45 -7.80
N PHE A 57 15.42 -23.30 -8.73
CA PHE A 57 15.16 -23.14 -10.16
C PHE A 57 13.66 -23.03 -10.47
N HIS A 58 13.30 -22.17 -11.43
CA HIS A 58 11.91 -21.98 -11.86
C HIS A 58 11.79 -21.44 -13.27
N ILE A 59 10.68 -21.78 -13.94
CA ILE A 59 10.24 -21.21 -15.22
C ILE A 59 8.81 -20.70 -15.04
N GLY A 60 8.60 -19.42 -15.35
CA GLY A 60 7.29 -18.78 -15.24
C GLY A 60 6.85 -18.49 -13.79
N LYS A 61 5.71 -17.83 -13.66
CA LYS A 61 5.26 -17.27 -12.38
C LYS A 61 4.77 -18.34 -11.39
N VAL A 62 4.00 -19.32 -11.88
CA VAL A 62 3.42 -20.37 -11.03
C VAL A 62 4.52 -21.20 -10.39
N TRP A 63 5.46 -21.69 -11.19
CA TRP A 63 6.57 -22.50 -10.67
C TRP A 63 7.48 -21.68 -9.75
N ARG A 64 7.73 -20.42 -10.09
CA ARG A 64 8.50 -19.52 -9.23
C ARG A 64 7.94 -19.46 -7.81
N ASP A 65 6.63 -19.21 -7.68
CA ASP A 65 6.00 -19.02 -6.39
C ASP A 65 5.82 -20.36 -5.65
N TRP A 66 5.49 -21.44 -6.37
CA TRP A 66 5.38 -22.77 -5.82
C TRP A 66 6.73 -23.32 -5.32
N SER A 67 7.80 -23.22 -6.12
CA SER A 67 9.13 -23.72 -5.76
C SER A 67 9.70 -22.93 -4.58
N PHE A 68 9.51 -21.62 -4.55
CA PHE A 68 9.90 -20.79 -3.41
C PHE A 68 9.13 -21.19 -2.15
N ALA A 69 7.82 -21.34 -2.22
CA ALA A 69 6.99 -21.74 -1.09
C ALA A 69 7.44 -23.09 -0.50
N ARG A 70 7.77 -24.08 -1.37
CA ARG A 70 8.29 -25.38 -0.95
C ARG A 70 9.65 -25.27 -0.27
N ALA A 71 10.57 -24.54 -0.87
CA ALA A 71 11.92 -24.40 -0.37
C ALA A 71 11.99 -23.55 0.92
N ALA A 72 11.22 -22.48 1.01
CA ALA A 72 11.10 -21.68 2.22
C ALA A 72 10.54 -22.51 3.40
N ARG A 73 9.50 -23.33 3.15
CA ARG A 73 8.97 -24.26 4.16
C ARG A 73 10.02 -25.27 4.64
N ALA A 74 10.81 -25.82 3.74
CA ALA A 74 11.90 -26.72 4.11
C ALA A 74 12.96 -26.02 4.97
N ALA A 75 13.32 -24.79 4.58
CA ALA A 75 14.30 -23.97 5.31
C ALA A 75 13.84 -23.67 6.75
N TRP A 76 12.63 -23.13 6.93
CA TRP A 76 12.19 -22.77 8.28
C TRP A 76 11.95 -23.98 9.19
N ARG A 77 11.53 -25.15 8.63
CA ARG A 77 11.40 -26.39 9.41
C ARG A 77 12.74 -26.91 9.89
N ARG A 78 13.76 -26.86 9.04
CA ARG A 78 15.12 -27.30 9.37
C ARG A 78 15.75 -26.43 10.46
N GLU A 79 15.54 -25.13 10.40
CA GLU A 79 16.12 -24.15 11.33
C GLU A 79 15.39 -24.09 12.68
N GLY A 80 14.12 -24.49 12.75
CA GLY A 80 13.33 -24.52 13.98
C GLY A 80 13.09 -23.14 14.59
N PHE A 81 12.47 -22.22 13.85
CA PHE A 81 12.06 -20.92 14.37
C PHE A 81 10.86 -21.02 15.30
N ASP A 82 10.79 -20.16 16.30
CA ASP A 82 9.66 -20.09 17.24
C ASP A 82 8.42 -19.51 16.56
N VAL A 83 8.61 -18.52 15.67
CA VAL A 83 7.56 -17.89 14.87
C VAL A 83 8.04 -17.68 13.42
N VAL A 84 7.20 -18.06 12.47
CA VAL A 84 7.41 -17.82 11.04
C VAL A 84 6.36 -16.85 10.52
N GLN A 85 6.78 -15.62 10.18
CA GLN A 85 5.93 -14.66 9.50
C GLN A 85 6.18 -14.68 7.99
N SER A 86 5.13 -14.85 7.21
CA SER A 86 5.20 -14.76 5.76
C SER A 86 4.54 -13.51 5.23
N HIS A 87 5.19 -12.85 4.28
CA HIS A 87 4.61 -11.82 3.40
C HIS A 87 4.18 -12.39 2.05
N GLU A 88 4.47 -13.67 1.85
CA GLU A 88 4.07 -14.43 0.66
C GLU A 88 2.94 -15.41 1.02
N ARG A 89 2.13 -15.78 0.05
CA ARG A 89 1.01 -16.71 0.23
C ARG A 89 1.50 -18.15 0.37
N ILE A 90 2.14 -18.45 1.52
CA ILE A 90 2.74 -19.76 1.80
C ILE A 90 2.00 -20.44 2.95
N PRO A 91 1.22 -21.49 2.69
CA PRO A 91 0.53 -22.25 3.75
C PRO A 91 1.50 -22.86 4.75
N GLY A 92 1.15 -22.84 6.04
CA GLY A 92 1.93 -23.44 7.13
C GLY A 92 2.87 -22.48 7.85
N CYS A 93 2.85 -21.19 7.57
CA CYS A 93 3.42 -20.15 8.43
C CYS A 93 2.53 -19.92 9.67
N ASP A 94 3.10 -19.34 10.72
CA ASP A 94 2.40 -19.02 11.96
C ASP A 94 1.68 -17.67 11.85
N VAL A 95 2.32 -16.70 11.18
CA VAL A 95 1.80 -15.36 10.94
C VAL A 95 1.82 -15.04 9.45
N TYR A 96 0.72 -14.53 8.92
CA TYR A 96 0.67 -14.00 7.56
C TYR A 96 0.40 -12.50 7.56
N ARG A 97 1.19 -11.73 6.80
CA ARG A 97 0.89 -10.31 6.56
C ARG A 97 0.13 -10.14 5.26
N ALA A 98 -1.16 -9.81 5.36
CA ALA A 98 -2.07 -9.60 4.23
C ALA A 98 -1.92 -8.18 3.63
N GLY A 99 -0.68 -7.80 3.26
CA GLY A 99 -0.36 -6.46 2.76
C GLY A 99 -0.88 -6.16 1.36
N ASP A 100 -1.04 -7.22 0.54
CA ASP A 100 -1.53 -7.11 -0.84
C ASP A 100 -3.05 -7.33 -0.95
N GLY A 101 -3.75 -7.45 0.19
CA GLY A 101 -5.17 -7.76 0.23
C GLY A 101 -5.51 -9.17 -0.25
N VAL A 102 -6.77 -9.38 -0.63
CA VAL A 102 -7.32 -10.66 -1.08
C VAL A 102 -7.31 -10.72 -2.61
N HIS A 103 -6.55 -11.66 -3.18
CA HIS A 103 -6.39 -11.78 -4.63
C HIS A 103 -7.70 -12.10 -5.36
N ARG A 104 -8.52 -12.96 -4.75
CA ARG A 104 -9.87 -13.24 -5.27
C ARG A 104 -10.71 -11.96 -5.36
N ARG A 105 -10.68 -11.11 -4.34
CA ARG A 105 -11.41 -9.85 -4.33
C ARG A 105 -10.93 -8.91 -5.43
N TRP A 106 -9.62 -8.81 -5.61
CA TRP A 106 -9.03 -8.06 -6.72
C TRP A 106 -9.54 -8.56 -8.09
N LEU A 107 -9.60 -9.87 -8.31
CA LEU A 107 -10.12 -10.45 -9.55
C LEU A 107 -11.60 -10.14 -9.77
N GLU A 108 -12.42 -10.20 -8.72
CA GLU A 108 -13.84 -9.85 -8.76
C GLU A 108 -14.03 -8.37 -9.18
N LEU A 109 -13.27 -7.45 -8.58
CA LEU A 109 -13.34 -6.03 -8.92
C LEU A 109 -12.86 -5.77 -10.35
N ARG A 110 -11.77 -6.40 -10.76
CA ARG A 110 -11.26 -6.30 -12.12
C ARG A 110 -12.27 -6.83 -13.15
N ALA A 111 -12.92 -7.95 -12.86
CA ALA A 111 -13.91 -8.53 -13.75
C ALA A 111 -15.17 -7.66 -13.95
N ARG A 112 -15.49 -6.75 -13.00
CA ARG A 112 -16.64 -5.83 -13.14
C ARG A 112 -16.45 -4.84 -14.29
N VAL A 113 -15.22 -4.37 -14.52
CA VAL A 113 -14.88 -3.36 -15.54
C VAL A 113 -14.27 -3.98 -16.79
N ALA A 114 -13.94 -5.26 -16.79
CA ALA A 114 -13.33 -5.98 -17.89
C ALA A 114 -14.35 -6.36 -18.96
N GLY A 115 -13.93 -6.30 -20.22
CA GLY A 115 -14.69 -6.87 -21.36
C GLY A 115 -14.75 -8.40 -21.30
N MET A 116 -15.57 -9.01 -22.13
CA MET A 116 -15.82 -10.47 -22.13
C MET A 116 -14.53 -11.29 -22.32
N VAL A 117 -13.66 -10.90 -23.26
CA VAL A 117 -12.40 -11.60 -23.55
C VAL A 117 -11.45 -11.52 -22.34
N GLU A 118 -11.35 -10.35 -21.72
CA GLU A 118 -10.51 -10.17 -20.54
C GLU A 118 -11.04 -10.98 -19.34
N ARG A 119 -12.36 -11.02 -19.12
CA ARG A 119 -12.99 -11.85 -18.07
C ARG A 119 -12.64 -13.32 -18.24
N LEU A 120 -12.74 -13.83 -19.48
CA LEU A 120 -12.37 -15.22 -19.78
C LEU A 120 -10.88 -15.44 -19.48
N GLY A 121 -10.01 -14.50 -19.88
CA GLY A 121 -8.58 -14.54 -19.58
C GLY A 121 -8.29 -14.55 -18.07
N LEU A 122 -9.02 -13.80 -17.25
CA LEU A 122 -8.86 -13.81 -15.78
C LEU A 122 -9.20 -15.18 -15.18
N VAL A 123 -10.27 -15.83 -15.66
CA VAL A 123 -10.72 -17.14 -15.16
C VAL A 123 -9.77 -18.26 -15.59
N LEU A 124 -9.32 -18.24 -16.83
CA LEU A 124 -8.46 -19.29 -17.41
C LEU A 124 -7.00 -19.17 -17.01
N ASN A 125 -6.56 -18.02 -16.47
CA ASN A 125 -5.16 -17.80 -16.13
C ASN A 125 -4.70 -18.75 -15.02
N PRO A 126 -3.75 -19.66 -15.28
CA PRO A 126 -3.30 -20.64 -14.30
C PRO A 126 -2.63 -19.99 -13.08
N TYR A 127 -2.03 -18.81 -13.24
CA TYR A 127 -1.43 -18.08 -12.15
C TYR A 127 -2.50 -17.58 -11.15
N HIS A 128 -3.61 -17.03 -11.63
CA HIS A 128 -4.70 -16.59 -10.76
C HIS A 128 -5.34 -17.77 -10.01
N ARG A 129 -5.52 -18.91 -10.69
CA ARG A 129 -6.01 -20.14 -10.05
C ARG A 129 -5.07 -20.63 -8.95
N TYR A 130 -3.76 -20.64 -9.22
CA TYR A 130 -2.74 -21.01 -8.24
C TYR A 130 -2.79 -20.08 -7.02
N VAL A 131 -2.81 -18.76 -7.23
CA VAL A 131 -2.82 -17.79 -6.12
C VAL A 131 -4.09 -17.93 -5.27
N CYS A 132 -5.26 -18.07 -5.88
CA CYS A 132 -6.53 -18.28 -5.15
C CYS A 132 -6.51 -19.58 -4.34
N ALA A 133 -5.93 -20.66 -4.88
CA ALA A 133 -5.77 -21.92 -4.16
C ALA A 133 -4.78 -21.79 -2.98
N ALA A 134 -3.67 -21.09 -3.18
CA ALA A 134 -2.69 -20.81 -2.15
C ALA A 134 -3.27 -19.93 -1.01
N GLU A 135 -4.07 -18.90 -1.34
CA GLU A 135 -4.79 -18.09 -0.36
C GLU A 135 -5.72 -18.94 0.51
N ARG A 136 -6.54 -19.79 -0.11
CA ARG A 136 -7.43 -20.68 0.64
C ARG A 136 -6.67 -21.58 1.57
N GLN A 137 -5.63 -22.28 1.05
CA GLN A 137 -4.81 -23.17 1.85
C GLN A 137 -4.09 -22.45 2.99
N LEU A 138 -3.69 -21.19 2.78
CA LEU A 138 -3.02 -20.37 3.79
C LEU A 138 -3.99 -19.98 4.91
N PHE A 139 -5.13 -19.37 4.56
CA PHE A 139 -6.08 -18.84 5.55
C PHE A 139 -6.80 -19.95 6.33
N GLU A 140 -7.01 -21.12 5.72
CA GLU A 140 -7.64 -22.29 6.34
C GLU A 140 -6.62 -23.24 6.98
N HIS A 141 -5.33 -22.90 6.98
CA HIS A 141 -4.29 -23.77 7.53
C HIS A 141 -4.33 -23.80 9.07
N PRO A 142 -4.30 -24.99 9.73
CA PRO A 142 -4.40 -25.08 11.19
C PRO A 142 -3.24 -24.42 11.93
N ARG A 143 -2.04 -24.38 11.36
CA ARG A 143 -0.89 -23.67 11.94
C ARG A 143 -0.97 -22.15 11.90
N LEU A 144 -1.86 -21.56 11.11
CA LEU A 144 -2.00 -20.12 11.05
C LEU A 144 -2.58 -19.60 12.36
N ARG A 145 -1.77 -18.88 13.12
CA ARG A 145 -2.10 -18.34 14.44
C ARG A 145 -2.59 -16.89 14.36
N ALA A 146 -2.02 -16.10 13.44
CA ALA A 146 -2.39 -14.70 13.26
C ALA A 146 -2.29 -14.23 11.81
N VAL A 147 -3.15 -13.29 11.44
CA VAL A 147 -3.09 -12.55 10.18
C VAL A 147 -3.00 -11.06 10.49
N ILE A 148 -1.92 -10.42 10.03
CA ILE A 148 -1.74 -8.97 10.13
C ILE A 148 -2.40 -8.34 8.91
N CYS A 149 -3.56 -7.72 9.11
CA CYS A 149 -4.29 -6.97 8.08
C CYS A 149 -3.90 -5.49 8.15
N ASN A 150 -3.60 -4.88 7.02
CA ASN A 150 -3.22 -3.47 6.95
C ASN A 150 -4.42 -2.51 6.99
N SER A 151 -5.66 -3.05 6.95
CA SER A 151 -6.92 -2.31 7.08
C SER A 151 -8.04 -3.21 7.60
N ARG A 152 -9.13 -2.61 8.08
CA ARG A 152 -10.37 -3.33 8.41
C ARG A 152 -10.99 -3.89 7.14
N MET A 153 -10.94 -3.15 6.03
CA MET A 153 -11.41 -3.62 4.73
C MET A 153 -10.80 -4.99 4.39
N VAL A 154 -9.48 -5.14 4.51
CA VAL A 154 -8.80 -6.42 4.24
C VAL A 154 -9.20 -7.51 5.24
N ALA A 155 -9.32 -7.19 6.52
CA ALA A 155 -9.78 -8.15 7.53
C ALA A 155 -11.20 -8.66 7.23
N ASP A 156 -12.10 -7.77 6.83
CA ASP A 156 -13.47 -8.10 6.46
C ASP A 156 -13.56 -8.92 5.18
N GLU A 157 -12.72 -8.61 4.18
CA GLU A 157 -12.61 -9.40 2.96
C GLU A 157 -12.14 -10.83 3.23
N ILE A 158 -11.12 -11.00 4.08
CA ILE A 158 -10.63 -12.31 4.48
C ILE A 158 -11.72 -13.09 5.22
N ARG A 159 -12.39 -12.46 6.18
CA ARG A 159 -13.48 -13.07 6.96
C ARG A 159 -14.65 -13.55 6.09
N ARG A 160 -14.98 -12.78 5.03
CA ARG A 160 -16.06 -13.14 4.09
C ARG A 160 -15.65 -14.24 3.10
N ALA A 161 -14.37 -14.29 2.72
CA ALA A 161 -13.90 -15.18 1.65
C ALA A 161 -13.43 -16.56 2.13
N PHE A 162 -13.00 -16.68 3.40
CA PHE A 162 -12.33 -17.88 3.92
C PHE A 162 -12.90 -18.32 5.26
N ARG A 163 -12.74 -19.62 5.56
CA ARG A 163 -13.08 -20.20 6.88
C ARG A 163 -11.92 -19.94 7.84
N ILE A 164 -11.94 -18.79 8.50
CA ILE A 164 -10.94 -18.36 9.46
C ILE A 164 -11.61 -17.81 10.73
N ASP A 165 -11.04 -18.14 11.88
CA ASP A 165 -11.46 -17.54 13.14
C ASP A 165 -11.14 -16.02 13.15
N ALA A 166 -12.15 -15.21 13.46
CA ALA A 166 -12.01 -13.76 13.54
C ALA A 166 -10.96 -13.31 14.58
N GLY A 167 -10.74 -14.09 15.65
CA GLY A 167 -9.72 -13.85 16.66
C GLY A 167 -8.29 -13.89 16.13
N LYS A 168 -8.07 -14.51 14.95
CA LYS A 168 -6.76 -14.52 14.26
C LYS A 168 -6.51 -13.27 13.43
N LEU A 169 -7.51 -12.43 13.16
CA LEU A 169 -7.39 -11.24 12.31
C LEU A 169 -7.01 -10.01 13.15
N HIS A 170 -5.82 -9.47 12.93
CA HIS A 170 -5.28 -8.31 13.65
C HIS A 170 -5.08 -7.14 12.71
N VAL A 171 -5.81 -6.05 12.94
CA VAL A 171 -5.64 -4.83 12.13
C VAL A 171 -4.47 -4.02 12.67
N VAL A 172 -3.40 -3.98 11.89
CA VAL A 172 -2.19 -3.18 12.16
C VAL A 172 -1.93 -2.31 10.93
N TYR A 173 -2.36 -1.06 11.01
CA TYR A 173 -2.10 -0.08 9.95
C TYR A 173 -0.60 0.17 9.78
N SER A 174 -0.18 0.50 8.58
CA SER A 174 1.20 0.89 8.32
C SER A 174 1.56 2.16 9.10
N GLY A 175 2.76 2.22 9.66
CA GLY A 175 3.28 3.42 10.30
C GLY A 175 3.83 4.41 9.28
N VAL A 176 3.74 5.69 9.58
CA VAL A 176 4.40 6.77 8.85
C VAL A 176 5.49 7.43 9.69
N ASP A 177 6.61 7.79 9.05
CA ASP A 177 7.66 8.58 9.68
C ASP A 177 7.23 10.05 9.75
N LEU A 178 6.81 10.48 10.94
CA LEU A 178 6.29 11.81 11.20
C LEU A 178 7.38 12.90 11.23
N THR A 179 8.65 12.52 11.29
CA THR A 179 9.79 13.45 11.23
C THR A 179 10.25 13.62 9.80
N HIS A 180 10.28 12.55 9.02
CA HIS A 180 10.62 12.56 7.59
C HIS A 180 9.54 13.26 6.76
N PHE A 181 8.25 13.03 7.07
CA PHE A 181 7.11 13.73 6.50
C PHE A 181 6.53 14.69 7.53
N HIS A 182 6.77 15.99 7.35
CA HIS A 182 6.37 17.00 8.33
C HIS A 182 5.88 18.28 7.62
N PRO A 183 4.82 18.95 8.14
CA PRO A 183 4.25 20.14 7.50
C PRO A 183 5.24 21.29 7.29
N ARG A 184 6.28 21.44 8.14
CA ARG A 184 7.35 22.43 7.96
C ARG A 184 7.99 22.38 6.56
N LEU A 185 8.11 21.17 5.98
CA LEU A 185 8.66 21.01 4.64
C LEU A 185 7.81 21.70 3.56
N ARG A 186 6.53 21.93 3.82
CA ARG A 186 5.69 22.72 2.89
C ARG A 186 6.18 24.16 2.83
N THR A 187 6.49 24.78 3.96
CA THR A 187 7.03 26.14 3.99
C THR A 187 8.40 26.21 3.30
N GLU A 188 9.23 25.20 3.50
CA GLU A 188 10.61 25.18 2.98
C GLU A 188 10.71 24.85 1.48
N LEU A 189 9.90 23.90 0.99
CA LEU A 189 10.08 23.28 -0.33
C LEU A 189 9.03 23.70 -1.36
N ARG A 190 7.83 24.16 -0.92
CA ARG A 190 6.69 24.39 -1.80
C ARG A 190 6.99 25.35 -2.95
N GLY A 191 7.63 26.49 -2.65
CA GLY A 191 7.91 27.53 -3.66
C GLY A 191 8.80 27.01 -4.79
N ALA A 192 9.92 26.39 -4.44
CA ALA A 192 10.87 25.82 -5.40
C ALA A 192 10.26 24.67 -6.20
N ALA A 193 9.55 23.74 -5.54
CA ALA A 193 8.93 22.61 -6.20
C ALA A 193 7.80 23.03 -7.17
N ARG A 194 7.00 24.05 -6.82
CA ARG A 194 5.97 24.57 -7.71
C ARG A 194 6.58 25.30 -8.91
N ALA A 195 7.68 26.06 -8.72
CA ALA A 195 8.39 26.72 -9.81
C ALA A 195 8.97 25.68 -10.80
N GLU A 196 9.57 24.59 -10.31
CA GLU A 196 10.06 23.49 -11.16
C GLU A 196 8.92 22.84 -11.97
N LEU A 197 7.74 22.73 -11.39
CA LEU A 197 6.55 22.19 -12.07
C LEU A 197 5.87 23.20 -13.01
N GLY A 198 6.24 24.48 -12.98
CA GLY A 198 5.59 25.54 -13.74
C GLY A 198 4.22 25.96 -13.20
N CYS A 199 3.89 25.57 -11.96
CA CYS A 199 2.62 25.90 -11.32
C CYS A 199 2.64 27.30 -10.70
N GLN A 200 1.56 28.07 -10.93
CA GLN A 200 1.39 29.37 -10.31
C GLN A 200 0.94 29.25 -8.84
N PRO A 201 1.18 30.25 -7.98
CA PRO A 201 0.72 30.23 -6.59
C PRO A 201 -0.78 29.96 -6.40
N ARG A 202 -1.60 30.45 -7.35
CA ARG A 202 -3.07 30.32 -7.35
C ARG A 202 -3.58 28.97 -7.89
N ASP A 203 -2.72 28.18 -8.52
CA ASP A 203 -3.12 26.89 -9.08
C ASP A 203 -3.38 25.87 -7.96
N THR A 204 -4.29 24.95 -8.18
CA THR A 204 -4.56 23.82 -7.30
C THR A 204 -3.91 22.58 -7.88
N LEU A 205 -2.94 22.03 -7.13
CA LEU A 205 -2.16 20.88 -7.56
C LEU A 205 -2.65 19.61 -6.87
N PHE A 206 -3.22 18.72 -7.66
CA PHE A 206 -3.53 17.36 -7.26
C PHE A 206 -2.32 16.47 -7.48
N LEU A 207 -1.97 15.65 -6.47
CA LEU A 207 -0.83 14.75 -6.53
C LEU A 207 -1.29 13.31 -6.56
N PHE A 208 -0.82 12.55 -7.55
CA PHE A 208 -0.99 11.10 -7.65
C PHE A 208 0.36 10.41 -7.42
N VAL A 209 0.47 9.55 -6.40
CA VAL A 209 1.72 8.83 -6.08
C VAL A 209 1.51 7.33 -6.04
N GLY A 210 2.24 6.63 -6.88
CA GLY A 210 2.30 5.16 -6.86
C GLY A 210 2.41 4.53 -8.22
N SER A 211 2.86 3.28 -8.26
CA SER A 211 2.89 2.41 -9.44
C SER A 211 1.61 1.58 -9.53
N GLY A 212 1.35 0.98 -10.70
CA GLY A 212 0.10 0.27 -10.97
C GLY A 212 -1.05 1.23 -11.26
N PHE A 213 -0.85 2.10 -12.25
CA PHE A 213 -1.73 3.21 -12.60
C PHE A 213 -3.19 2.79 -12.80
N SER A 214 -3.41 1.68 -13.51
CA SER A 214 -4.76 1.13 -13.73
C SER A 214 -5.44 0.77 -12.38
N ARG A 215 -4.73 0.07 -11.50
CA ARG A 215 -5.25 -0.35 -10.20
C ARG A 215 -5.52 0.84 -9.26
N LYS A 216 -4.68 1.87 -9.34
CA LYS A 216 -4.77 3.08 -8.51
C LYS A 216 -5.72 4.15 -9.07
N GLY A 217 -6.34 3.89 -10.25
CA GLY A 217 -7.38 4.76 -10.79
C GLY A 217 -6.87 6.02 -11.48
N LEU A 218 -5.62 6.02 -12.00
CA LEU A 218 -5.07 7.21 -12.69
C LEU A 218 -5.95 7.66 -13.85
N GLY A 219 -6.51 6.73 -14.63
CA GLY A 219 -7.41 7.06 -15.73
C GLY A 219 -8.62 7.87 -15.28
N ALA A 220 -9.25 7.47 -14.17
CA ALA A 220 -10.39 8.21 -13.59
C ALA A 220 -9.97 9.60 -13.09
N ALA A 221 -8.78 9.75 -12.49
CA ALA A 221 -8.27 11.04 -12.05
C ALA A 221 -8.01 11.99 -13.24
N ILE A 222 -7.47 11.47 -14.37
CA ILE A 222 -7.26 12.28 -15.59
C ILE A 222 -8.60 12.70 -16.20
N GLU A 223 -9.58 11.77 -16.31
CA GLU A 223 -10.89 12.12 -16.84
C GLU A 223 -11.64 13.11 -15.92
N ALA A 224 -11.52 12.95 -14.60
CA ALA A 224 -12.10 13.91 -13.66
C ALA A 224 -11.50 15.30 -13.80
N LEU A 225 -10.19 15.40 -14.06
CA LEU A 225 -9.55 16.69 -14.35
C LEU A 225 -10.11 17.35 -15.63
N LYS A 226 -10.42 16.53 -16.67
CA LYS A 226 -11.07 17.02 -17.89
C LYS A 226 -12.48 17.53 -17.61
N VAL A 227 -13.28 16.74 -16.89
CA VAL A 227 -14.66 17.06 -16.54
C VAL A 227 -14.75 18.28 -15.63
N ALA A 228 -13.84 18.40 -14.65
CA ALA A 228 -13.74 19.58 -13.79
C ALA A 228 -13.47 20.87 -14.60
N ASN A 229 -12.85 20.77 -15.78
CA ASN A 229 -12.62 21.83 -16.75
C ASN A 229 -12.13 23.16 -16.16
N HIS A 230 -11.31 23.10 -15.12
CA HIS A 230 -10.79 24.28 -14.45
C HIS A 230 -9.33 24.53 -14.83
N ARG A 231 -9.02 25.71 -15.38
CA ARG A 231 -7.69 26.02 -15.97
C ARG A 231 -6.55 26.04 -14.96
N SER A 232 -6.84 26.29 -13.69
CA SER A 232 -5.85 26.32 -12.60
C SER A 232 -5.65 24.96 -11.92
N TYR A 233 -6.28 23.86 -12.41
CA TYR A 233 -6.08 22.54 -11.83
C TYR A 233 -4.97 21.79 -12.54
N TRP A 234 -4.04 21.27 -11.75
CA TRP A 234 -2.90 20.48 -12.18
C TRP A 234 -2.96 19.08 -11.59
N LEU A 235 -2.50 18.09 -12.33
CA LEU A 235 -2.32 16.72 -11.85
C LEU A 235 -0.87 16.30 -12.05
N VAL A 236 -0.14 16.10 -10.95
CA VAL A 236 1.23 15.61 -10.97
C VAL A 236 1.22 14.12 -10.64
N VAL A 237 1.79 13.31 -11.54
CA VAL A 237 1.80 11.85 -11.48
C VAL A 237 3.22 11.36 -11.20
N VAL A 238 3.38 10.65 -10.09
CA VAL A 238 4.66 10.08 -9.64
C VAL A 238 4.54 8.57 -9.54
N GLY A 239 5.42 7.87 -10.22
CA GLY A 239 5.47 6.41 -10.23
C GLY A 239 5.99 5.87 -11.54
N LYS A 240 6.34 4.59 -11.55
CA LYS A 240 6.75 3.88 -12.77
C LYS A 240 5.67 2.89 -13.14
N ASP A 241 5.21 2.92 -14.39
CA ASP A 241 4.23 1.98 -14.93
C ASP A 241 4.52 1.68 -16.40
N ARG A 242 4.21 0.46 -16.82
CA ARG A 242 4.37 0.03 -18.23
C ARG A 242 3.40 0.73 -19.17
N GLU A 243 2.24 1.15 -18.64
CA GLU A 243 1.19 1.84 -19.36
C GLU A 243 1.32 3.37 -19.30
N ALA A 244 2.46 3.90 -18.82
CA ALA A 244 2.65 5.35 -18.66
C ALA A 244 2.40 6.13 -19.97
N ALA A 245 2.85 5.60 -21.11
CA ALA A 245 2.61 6.21 -22.42
C ALA A 245 1.11 6.27 -22.80
N HIS A 246 0.34 5.22 -22.45
CA HIS A 246 -1.11 5.20 -22.65
C HIS A 246 -1.80 6.32 -21.85
N TYR A 247 -1.45 6.49 -20.56
CA TYR A 247 -2.02 7.53 -19.72
C TYR A 247 -1.57 8.93 -20.13
N ALA A 248 -0.34 9.08 -20.63
CA ALA A 248 0.13 10.34 -21.20
C ALA A 248 -0.69 10.73 -22.44
N ALA A 249 -0.98 9.78 -23.34
CA ALA A 249 -1.86 10.00 -24.48
C ALA A 249 -3.30 10.36 -24.03
N GLN A 250 -3.84 9.67 -23.00
CA GLN A 250 -5.14 10.00 -22.41
C GLN A 250 -5.16 11.45 -21.86
N ALA A 251 -4.07 11.92 -21.29
CA ALA A 251 -3.95 13.27 -20.74
C ALA A 251 -3.71 14.37 -21.78
N ALA A 252 -3.43 14.03 -23.05
CA ALA A 252 -3.06 15.02 -24.08
C ALA A 252 -4.06 16.17 -24.25
N ALA A 253 -5.36 15.91 -24.09
CA ALA A 253 -6.40 16.95 -24.18
C ALA A 253 -6.35 18.03 -23.09
N VAL A 254 -5.68 17.77 -21.96
CA VAL A 254 -5.48 18.75 -20.89
C VAL A 254 -4.10 19.43 -20.93
N GLY A 255 -3.27 19.01 -21.88
CA GLY A 255 -1.97 19.62 -22.13
C GLY A 255 -1.01 19.52 -20.92
N ASP A 256 -0.25 20.58 -20.73
CA ASP A 256 0.80 20.64 -19.70
C ASP A 256 0.31 20.55 -18.24
N ARG A 257 -1.01 20.60 -18.03
CA ARG A 257 -1.58 20.50 -16.67
C ARG A 257 -1.50 19.10 -16.07
N VAL A 258 -1.13 18.08 -16.86
CA VAL A 258 -0.80 16.75 -16.35
C VAL A 258 0.70 16.49 -16.55
N ARG A 259 1.42 16.35 -15.46
CA ARG A 259 2.87 16.13 -15.46
C ARG A 259 3.22 14.71 -14.98
N PHE A 260 3.83 13.92 -15.86
CA PHE A 260 4.37 12.59 -15.51
C PHE A 260 5.83 12.71 -15.15
N LEU A 261 6.18 12.46 -13.88
CA LEU A 261 7.54 12.63 -13.38
C LEU A 261 8.33 11.31 -13.28
N GLY A 262 7.70 10.17 -13.61
CA GLY A 262 8.32 8.86 -13.38
C GLY A 262 8.50 8.54 -11.90
N GLY A 263 9.37 7.57 -11.59
CA GLY A 263 9.73 7.28 -10.20
C GLY A 263 10.66 8.35 -9.63
N ARG A 264 10.44 8.71 -8.37
CA ARG A 264 11.29 9.65 -7.61
C ARG A 264 11.75 9.00 -6.31
N ASP A 265 13.02 9.20 -5.97
CA ASP A 265 13.57 8.69 -4.71
C ASP A 265 13.11 9.55 -3.53
N ASP A 266 13.03 10.87 -3.72
CA ASP A 266 12.43 11.80 -2.77
C ASP A 266 11.12 12.39 -3.33
N VAL A 267 10.02 12.09 -2.65
CA VAL A 267 8.68 12.59 -3.00
C VAL A 267 8.23 13.76 -2.13
N ARG A 268 9.00 14.14 -1.10
CA ARG A 268 8.64 15.21 -0.15
C ARG A 268 8.44 16.57 -0.82
N PRO A 269 9.27 17.00 -1.79
CA PRO A 269 9.03 18.26 -2.50
C PRO A 269 7.69 18.26 -3.23
N LEU A 270 7.24 17.11 -3.74
CA LEU A 270 5.97 16.98 -4.46
C LEU A 270 4.76 16.99 -3.51
N TYR A 271 4.87 16.35 -2.33
CA TYR A 271 3.87 16.52 -1.27
C TYR A 271 3.81 17.98 -0.77
N ALA A 272 4.95 18.67 -0.68
CA ALA A 272 5.00 20.08 -0.32
C ALA A 272 4.35 20.99 -1.37
N ALA A 273 4.56 20.71 -2.66
CA ALA A 273 3.97 21.44 -3.77
C ALA A 273 2.44 21.30 -3.87
N ALA A 274 1.93 20.12 -3.51
CA ALA A 274 0.55 19.74 -3.70
C ALA A 274 -0.44 20.42 -2.75
N ASP A 275 -1.71 20.42 -3.14
CA ASP A 275 -2.84 20.90 -2.35
C ASP A 275 -3.75 19.75 -1.89
N CYS A 276 -3.82 18.66 -2.67
CA CYS A 276 -4.58 17.47 -2.33
C CYS A 276 -3.94 16.23 -2.98
N LEU A 277 -3.86 15.12 -2.22
CA LEU A 277 -3.56 13.82 -2.79
C LEU A 277 -4.82 13.25 -3.46
N ILE A 278 -4.69 12.63 -4.64
CA ILE A 278 -5.81 11.99 -5.33
C ILE A 278 -5.47 10.54 -5.71
N LEU A 279 -6.21 9.58 -5.16
CA LEU A 279 -6.04 8.14 -5.38
C LEU A 279 -7.39 7.43 -5.46
N PRO A 280 -8.13 7.55 -6.58
CA PRO A 280 -9.41 6.88 -6.77
C PRO A 280 -9.22 5.41 -7.13
N SER A 281 -8.54 4.66 -6.26
CA SER A 281 -8.08 3.30 -6.52
C SER A 281 -9.23 2.33 -6.74
N ARG A 282 -9.13 1.49 -7.77
CA ARG A 282 -10.05 0.36 -7.99
C ARG A 282 -9.88 -0.74 -6.94
N TYR A 283 -8.68 -0.84 -6.38
CA TYR A 283 -8.37 -1.66 -5.22
C TYR A 283 -7.02 -1.28 -4.63
N ASP A 284 -7.00 -0.89 -3.38
CA ASP A 284 -5.75 -0.70 -2.63
C ASP A 284 -5.93 -1.10 -1.16
N PRO A 285 -5.29 -2.16 -0.69
CA PRO A 285 -5.42 -2.65 0.68
C PRO A 285 -5.19 -1.59 1.75
N PHE A 286 -4.15 -0.76 1.58
CA PHE A 286 -3.90 0.47 2.35
C PHE A 286 -2.75 1.27 1.71
N PRO A 287 -3.02 2.34 0.97
CA PRO A 287 -1.97 3.15 0.34
C PRO A 287 -1.21 3.98 1.38
N ASN A 288 0.07 3.65 1.60
CA ASN A 288 0.94 4.38 2.53
C ASN A 288 1.04 5.87 2.18
N THR A 289 0.89 6.20 0.89
CA THR A 289 0.95 7.57 0.38
C THR A 289 -0.12 8.49 0.97
N VAL A 290 -1.24 7.95 1.46
CA VAL A 290 -2.26 8.71 2.19
C VAL A 290 -1.73 9.13 3.57
N LEU A 291 -1.07 8.23 4.30
CA LEU A 291 -0.45 8.59 5.58
C LEU A 291 0.73 9.57 5.38
N GLU A 292 1.51 9.40 4.32
CA GLU A 292 2.60 10.33 3.97
C GLU A 292 2.03 11.73 3.65
N ALA A 293 0.95 11.80 2.87
CA ALA A 293 0.22 13.05 2.59
C ALA A 293 -0.31 13.69 3.88
N PHE A 294 -1.00 12.91 4.70
CA PHE A 294 -1.54 13.38 5.98
C PHE A 294 -0.43 13.87 6.92
N ALA A 295 0.69 13.17 6.99
CA ALA A 295 1.85 13.58 7.79
C ALA A 295 2.42 14.93 7.31
N MET A 296 2.31 15.25 6.02
CA MET A 296 2.66 16.55 5.43
C MET A 296 1.55 17.61 5.58
N GLY A 297 0.42 17.28 6.22
CA GLY A 297 -0.74 18.18 6.28
C GLY A 297 -1.46 18.32 4.94
N LEU A 298 -1.44 17.30 4.10
CA LEU A 298 -2.09 17.29 2.79
C LEU A 298 -3.34 16.44 2.83
N PRO A 299 -4.56 16.98 2.62
CA PRO A 299 -5.79 16.21 2.53
C PRO A 299 -5.79 15.27 1.32
N ALA A 300 -6.67 14.27 1.33
CA ALA A 300 -6.70 13.27 0.27
C ALA A 300 -8.12 12.97 -0.23
N ILE A 301 -8.25 12.76 -1.54
CA ILE A 301 -9.39 12.11 -2.19
C ILE A 301 -9.02 10.66 -2.42
N VAL A 302 -9.74 9.71 -1.80
CA VAL A 302 -9.51 8.29 -1.96
C VAL A 302 -10.82 7.57 -2.33
N SER A 303 -10.74 6.35 -2.84
CA SER A 303 -11.96 5.59 -3.15
C SER A 303 -12.42 4.74 -1.98
N THR A 304 -13.70 4.33 -2.00
CA THR A 304 -14.30 3.32 -1.11
C THR A 304 -13.60 1.96 -1.19
N HIS A 305 -12.87 1.68 -2.26
CA HIS A 305 -12.09 0.45 -2.46
C HIS A 305 -10.63 0.56 -1.99
N ALA A 306 -10.29 1.61 -1.27
CA ALA A 306 -9.00 1.76 -0.61
C ALA A 306 -9.15 1.64 0.91
N GLY A 307 -8.32 0.81 1.55
CA GLY A 307 -8.35 0.67 3.01
C GLY A 307 -8.11 1.99 3.76
N ALA A 308 -7.49 2.96 3.11
CA ALA A 308 -7.32 4.31 3.68
C ALA A 308 -8.63 5.10 3.79
N ALA A 309 -9.72 4.69 3.12
CA ALA A 309 -11.03 5.33 3.32
C ALA A 309 -11.49 5.29 4.79
N GLU A 310 -11.01 4.30 5.56
CA GLU A 310 -11.33 4.12 6.98
C GLU A 310 -10.82 5.27 7.89
N ILE A 311 -9.83 6.00 7.44
CA ILE A 311 -9.21 7.10 8.19
C ILE A 311 -9.58 8.48 7.64
N ILE A 312 -10.40 8.50 6.58
CA ILE A 312 -10.95 9.74 6.03
C ILE A 312 -12.20 10.13 6.80
N VAL A 313 -12.25 11.37 7.23
CA VAL A 313 -13.46 12.04 7.71
C VAL A 313 -13.83 13.08 6.65
N PRO A 314 -14.89 12.85 5.86
CA PRO A 314 -15.25 13.73 4.75
C PRO A 314 -15.43 15.19 5.17
N GLY A 315 -14.82 16.10 4.41
CA GLY A 315 -14.84 17.54 4.72
C GLY A 315 -13.91 17.97 5.85
N VAL A 316 -13.23 17.05 6.55
CA VAL A 316 -12.33 17.36 7.68
C VAL A 316 -10.86 17.13 7.31
N ASN A 317 -10.52 15.95 6.79
CA ASN A 317 -9.15 15.61 6.40
C ASN A 317 -9.04 15.07 4.96
N GLY A 318 -10.17 14.98 4.25
CA GLY A 318 -10.23 14.49 2.89
C GLY A 318 -11.64 14.13 2.45
N TRP A 319 -11.74 13.32 1.41
CA TRP A 319 -12.99 12.89 0.79
C TRP A 319 -12.89 11.43 0.34
N VAL A 320 -14.06 10.80 0.21
CA VAL A 320 -14.19 9.42 -0.29
C VAL A 320 -15.06 9.43 -1.54
N CYS A 321 -14.60 8.81 -2.62
CA CYS A 321 -15.31 8.67 -3.89
C CYS A 321 -15.59 7.20 -4.22
N GLU A 322 -16.52 6.93 -5.14
CA GLU A 322 -16.56 5.64 -5.80
C GLU A 322 -15.45 5.55 -6.85
N PRO A 323 -14.79 4.38 -7.01
CA PRO A 323 -13.85 4.17 -8.11
C PRO A 323 -14.55 4.38 -9.47
N ASP A 324 -13.87 5.02 -10.40
CA ASP A 324 -14.37 5.28 -11.76
C ASP A 324 -15.60 6.22 -11.84
N ASP A 325 -16.10 6.80 -10.74
CA ASP A 325 -17.11 7.85 -10.75
C ASP A 325 -16.45 9.21 -11.12
N VAL A 326 -16.21 9.38 -12.40
CA VAL A 326 -15.53 10.55 -12.94
C VAL A 326 -16.23 11.88 -12.57
N PRO A 327 -17.57 12.04 -12.69
CA PRO A 327 -18.25 13.25 -12.26
C PRO A 327 -18.14 13.51 -10.76
N GLY A 328 -18.29 12.48 -9.93
CA GLY A 328 -18.15 12.60 -8.48
C GLY A 328 -16.72 13.00 -8.08
N ILE A 329 -15.69 12.40 -8.68
CA ILE A 329 -14.28 12.78 -8.45
C ILE A 329 -14.04 14.24 -8.87
N ALA A 330 -14.59 14.70 -10.01
CA ALA A 330 -14.47 16.09 -10.46
C ALA A 330 -15.14 17.07 -9.48
N SER A 331 -16.32 16.73 -8.95
CA SER A 331 -16.98 17.50 -7.89
C SER A 331 -16.11 17.61 -6.64
N LEU A 332 -15.50 16.51 -6.21
CA LEU A 332 -14.58 16.51 -5.06
C LEU A 332 -13.30 17.31 -5.32
N MET A 333 -12.82 17.39 -6.56
CA MET A 333 -11.70 18.28 -6.91
C MET A 333 -12.08 19.75 -6.70
N HIS A 334 -13.31 20.14 -7.04
CA HIS A 334 -13.81 21.51 -6.77
C HIS A 334 -14.00 21.78 -5.27
N GLU A 335 -14.46 20.78 -4.51
CA GLU A 335 -14.57 20.90 -3.06
C GLU A 335 -13.19 21.04 -2.41
N ALA A 336 -12.21 20.24 -2.86
CA ALA A 336 -10.84 20.31 -2.38
C ALA A 336 -10.22 21.69 -2.65
N ASP A 337 -10.38 22.24 -3.85
CA ASP A 337 -9.89 23.59 -4.19
C ASP A 337 -10.44 24.65 -3.24
N ARG A 338 -11.74 24.61 -2.94
CA ARG A 338 -12.35 25.56 -1.99
C ARG A 338 -11.80 25.36 -0.57
N ALA A 339 -11.74 24.12 -0.11
CA ALA A 339 -11.38 23.79 1.26
C ALA A 339 -9.91 24.08 1.59
N VAL A 340 -8.98 23.84 0.65
CA VAL A 340 -7.54 24.12 0.89
C VAL A 340 -7.24 25.63 0.97
N ARG A 341 -8.16 26.49 0.49
CA ARG A 341 -8.03 27.95 0.56
C ARG A 341 -8.57 28.53 1.86
N THR A 342 -9.46 27.83 2.54
CA THR A 342 -10.28 28.43 3.62
C THR A 342 -10.06 27.79 4.99
N GLY A 343 -9.32 26.65 5.14
CA GLY A 343 -9.58 25.90 6.30
C GLY A 343 -8.47 25.16 7.04
N ASP A 344 -8.92 24.43 8.03
CA ASP A 344 -8.14 23.68 9.03
C ASP A 344 -7.81 22.24 8.58
N MET A 345 -8.12 21.89 7.33
CA MET A 345 -7.85 20.54 6.79
C MET A 345 -6.39 20.09 6.92
N PRO A 346 -5.37 20.95 6.70
CA PRO A 346 -3.99 20.55 6.90
C PRO A 346 -3.69 20.08 8.32
N GLN A 347 -4.23 20.75 9.33
CA GLN A 347 -4.08 20.39 10.73
C GLN A 347 -4.81 19.09 11.06
N ALA A 348 -6.03 18.91 10.56
CA ALA A 348 -6.82 17.70 10.75
C ALA A 348 -6.18 16.46 10.08
N ALA A 349 -5.62 16.64 8.88
CA ALA A 349 -4.86 15.60 8.18
C ALA A 349 -3.63 15.20 9.01
N ARG A 350 -2.84 16.17 9.48
CA ARG A 350 -1.67 15.93 10.34
C ARG A 350 -2.05 15.23 11.64
N ALA A 351 -3.06 15.70 12.34
CA ALA A 351 -3.54 15.09 13.59
C ALA A 351 -4.02 13.64 13.39
N THR A 352 -4.57 13.34 12.20
CA THR A 352 -4.89 11.96 11.83
C THR A 352 -3.63 11.12 11.67
N ALA A 353 -2.61 11.60 10.93
CA ALA A 353 -1.36 10.87 10.72
C ALA A 353 -0.63 10.56 12.04
N GLU A 354 -0.69 11.44 13.02
CA GLU A 354 -0.04 11.27 14.34
C GLU A 354 -0.53 10.02 15.09
N ARG A 355 -1.77 9.58 14.85
CA ARG A 355 -2.31 8.32 15.40
C ARG A 355 -1.71 7.08 14.74
N TYR A 356 -1.06 7.24 13.59
CA TYR A 356 -0.49 6.17 12.75
C TYR A 356 1.03 6.33 12.59
N GLY A 357 1.72 6.88 13.60
CA GLY A 357 3.17 6.93 13.62
C GLY A 357 3.81 5.54 13.69
N MET A 358 5.10 5.46 13.40
CA MET A 358 5.86 4.20 13.43
C MET A 358 5.82 3.52 14.79
N ASP A 359 5.85 4.29 15.88
CA ASP A 359 5.80 3.74 17.26
C ASP A 359 4.45 3.08 17.58
N ALA A 360 3.35 3.65 17.10
CA ALA A 360 2.01 3.07 17.27
C ALA A 360 1.89 1.72 16.54
N MET A 361 2.43 1.62 15.32
CA MET A 361 2.51 0.35 14.59
C MET A 361 3.39 -0.66 15.33
N ALA A 362 4.57 -0.23 15.75
CA ALA A 362 5.56 -1.04 16.44
C ALA A 362 5.01 -1.63 17.75
N GLY A 363 4.32 -0.82 18.56
CA GLY A 363 3.69 -1.27 19.80
C GLY A 363 2.63 -2.36 19.58
N LYS A 364 1.77 -2.21 18.55
CA LYS A 364 0.78 -3.25 18.19
C LYS A 364 1.44 -4.55 17.75
N LEU A 365 2.51 -4.48 16.98
CA LEU A 365 3.26 -5.65 16.56
C LEU A 365 3.94 -6.34 17.74
N ALA A 366 4.60 -5.59 18.64
CA ALA A 366 5.24 -6.14 19.82
C ALA A 366 4.24 -6.91 20.69
N THR A 367 3.08 -6.31 20.98
CA THR A 367 2.00 -6.98 21.73
C THR A 367 1.54 -8.29 21.06
N LEU A 368 1.40 -8.29 19.74
CA LEU A 368 1.02 -9.49 18.98
C LEU A 368 2.08 -10.59 19.12
N TYR A 369 3.35 -10.26 18.92
CA TYR A 369 4.43 -11.26 18.97
C TYR A 369 4.69 -11.78 20.38
N GLU A 370 4.59 -10.93 21.41
CA GLU A 370 4.68 -11.38 22.82
C GLU A 370 3.59 -12.38 23.17
N ARG A 371 2.37 -12.16 22.68
CA ARG A 371 1.29 -13.13 22.84
C ARG A 371 1.62 -14.45 22.16
N LEU A 372 2.03 -14.39 20.89
CA LEU A 372 2.37 -15.58 20.12
C LEU A 372 3.56 -16.37 20.72
N ALA A 373 4.54 -15.66 21.28
CA ALA A 373 5.66 -16.29 21.98
C ALA A 373 5.21 -17.05 23.24
N ARG A 374 4.32 -16.44 24.04
CA ARG A 374 3.76 -17.09 25.25
C ARG A 374 2.93 -18.32 24.94
N GLU A 375 2.20 -18.32 23.82
CA GLU A 375 1.41 -19.48 23.37
C GLU A 375 2.29 -20.64 22.80
N ALA A 376 3.56 -20.35 22.48
CA ALA A 376 4.51 -21.32 21.96
C ALA A 376 5.39 -21.96 23.04
N ALA A 377 5.50 -21.34 24.22
CA ALA A 377 6.23 -21.82 25.41
C ALA A 377 5.39 -22.78 26.24
#